data_df84f6f1b15674ba6e829c3d2705c7a2
#
_entry.id   df84f6f1b15674ba6e829c3d2705c7a2
#
_cell.length_a   1.000
_cell.length_b   1.000
_cell.length_c   1.000
_cell.angle_alpha   90.00
_cell.angle_beta   90.00
_cell.angle_gamma   90.00
#
_symmetry.space_group_name_H-M   'P 1'
#
loop_
_entity.id
_entity.type
_entity.pdbx_description
1 polymer ?
#
loop_
_entity_poly.entity_id
_entity_poly.type
_entity_poly.pdbx_seq_one_letter_code
_entity_poly.pdbx_strand_id
1 'polypeptide(L)'
;MTADSWEPSERSVISASDALLQLSRFDSLIDVRSEAEFALDHLPGAINCPVLTDAERVEVGTMDRQQSSFEARRRGAAYVSRNIAHHVETQFHSKPKTWQPLVYCWRGGNRSGAMTHILRSVGWQARQLEGG
;
A
#
# COMPACT_ATOMS: atom_id res chain seq x y z
N MET A 1 12.52 -22.09 9.32
CA MET A 1 12.41 -20.66 8.96
C MET A 1 13.78 -20.10 8.63
N THR A 2 13.85 -19.33 7.60
CA THR A 2 15.10 -18.67 7.25
C THR A 2 15.29 -17.40 8.08
N ALA A 3 16.54 -16.94 8.21
CA ALA A 3 16.86 -15.76 9.00
C ALA A 3 16.20 -14.48 8.47
N ASP A 4 15.88 -14.45 7.19
CA ASP A 4 15.26 -13.29 6.55
C ASP A 4 13.75 -13.36 6.52
N SER A 5 13.16 -14.41 7.06
CA SER A 5 11.70 -14.53 7.13
C SER A 5 11.16 -13.72 8.30
N TRP A 6 10.01 -13.10 8.09
CA TRP A 6 9.32 -12.39 9.17
C TRP A 6 8.67 -13.38 10.11
N GLU A 7 8.73 -13.10 11.39
CA GLU A 7 8.00 -13.89 12.37
C GLU A 7 6.50 -13.75 12.13
N PRO A 8 5.69 -14.77 12.45
CA PRO A 8 4.25 -14.64 12.29
C PRO A 8 3.65 -13.43 13.00
N SER A 9 4.21 -13.03 14.16
CA SER A 9 3.77 -11.85 14.89
C SER A 9 4.14 -10.53 14.19
N GLU A 10 5.10 -10.53 13.29
CA GLU A 10 5.55 -9.35 12.55
C GLU A 10 4.94 -9.25 11.17
N ARG A 11 4.04 -10.12 10.84
CA ARG A 11 3.69 -10.43 9.47
C ARG A 11 3.32 -9.25 8.59
N SER A 12 2.19 -8.61 8.81
CA SER A 12 1.73 -7.64 7.81
C SER A 12 1.68 -6.20 8.30
N VAL A 13 1.66 -5.98 9.61
CA VAL A 13 1.52 -4.64 10.17
C VAL A 13 2.70 -4.34 11.10
N ILE A 14 3.23 -3.12 11.01
CA ILE A 14 4.32 -2.67 11.87
C ILE A 14 4.00 -1.26 12.37
N SER A 15 4.27 -1.01 13.65
CA SER A 15 4.06 0.32 14.22
C SER A 15 5.08 1.31 13.67
N ALA A 16 4.75 2.60 13.76
CA ALA A 16 5.66 3.65 13.30
C ALA A 16 7.00 3.61 14.05
N SER A 17 6.96 3.38 15.38
CA SER A 17 8.19 3.32 16.17
C SER A 17 9.06 2.13 15.76
N ASP A 18 8.45 0.96 15.56
CA ASP A 18 9.20 -0.21 15.13
C ASP A 18 9.73 -0.05 13.71
N ALA A 19 8.96 0.58 12.83
CA ALA A 19 9.39 0.85 11.46
C ALA A 19 10.61 1.76 11.45
N LEU A 20 10.64 2.78 12.30
CA LEU A 20 11.79 3.66 12.40
C LEU A 20 13.03 2.92 12.88
N LEU A 21 12.87 2.03 13.86
CA LEU A 21 14.00 1.23 14.38
C LEU A 21 14.52 0.23 13.34
N GLN A 22 13.67 -0.20 12.42
CA GLN A 22 13.99 -1.20 11.42
C GLN A 22 14.06 -0.64 10.01
N LEU A 23 14.17 0.67 9.87
CA LEU A 23 14.04 1.32 8.58
C LEU A 23 15.01 0.78 7.54
N SER A 24 16.23 0.44 7.97
CA SER A 24 17.25 -0.10 7.07
C SER A 24 16.94 -1.51 6.55
N ARG A 25 15.96 -2.20 7.12
CA ARG A 25 15.53 -3.52 6.63
C ARG A 25 14.65 -3.42 5.40
N PHE A 26 14.03 -2.26 5.16
CA PHE A 26 13.11 -2.10 4.04
C PHE A 26 13.89 -1.64 2.82
N ASP A 27 13.65 -2.33 1.71
CA ASP A 27 14.30 -2.01 0.44
C ASP A 27 13.63 -0.85 -0.27
N SER A 28 12.34 -0.64 0.00
CA SER A 28 11.55 0.40 -0.64
C SER A 28 10.50 0.92 0.33
N LEU A 29 10.18 2.21 0.20
CA LEU A 29 9.04 2.82 0.87
C LEU A 29 8.01 3.12 -0.20
N ILE A 30 6.81 2.56 -0.07
CA ILE A 30 5.77 2.69 -1.08
C ILE A 30 4.60 3.47 -0.52
N ASP A 31 4.35 4.64 -1.12
CA ASP A 31 3.21 5.48 -0.80
C ASP A 31 2.10 5.16 -1.78
N VAL A 32 0.98 4.60 -1.28
CA VAL A 32 -0.13 4.18 -2.15
C VAL A 32 -1.25 5.23 -2.22
N ARG A 33 -0.99 6.44 -1.70
CA ARG A 33 -1.95 7.53 -1.80
C ARG A 33 -1.98 8.09 -3.22
N SER A 34 -2.96 8.94 -3.49
CA SER A 34 -3.08 9.57 -4.80
C SER A 34 -1.90 10.50 -5.07
N GLU A 35 -1.74 10.86 -6.34
CA GLU A 35 -0.63 11.69 -6.79
C GLU A 35 -0.63 13.06 -6.10
N ALA A 36 -1.81 13.66 -5.90
CA ALA A 36 -1.89 14.97 -5.25
C ALA A 36 -1.51 14.89 -3.77
N GLU A 37 -1.91 13.83 -3.09
CA GLU A 37 -1.50 13.61 -1.70
C GLU A 37 0.01 13.48 -1.59
N PHE A 38 0.59 12.67 -2.47
CA PHE A 38 2.04 12.46 -2.50
C PHE A 38 2.80 13.75 -2.78
N ALA A 39 2.27 14.58 -3.69
CA ALA A 39 2.90 15.84 -4.05
C ALA A 39 2.92 16.84 -2.89
N LEU A 40 1.90 16.81 -2.02
CA LEU A 40 1.86 17.71 -0.86
C LEU A 40 2.94 17.37 0.16
N ASP A 41 3.07 16.09 0.49
CA ASP A 41 4.13 15.60 1.37
C ASP A 41 4.21 14.09 1.28
N HIS A 42 5.37 13.54 1.56
CA HIS A 42 5.57 12.09 1.62
C HIS A 42 6.86 11.81 2.39
N LEU A 43 7.04 10.57 2.79
CA LEU A 43 8.25 10.18 3.47
C LEU A 43 9.45 10.28 2.53
N PRO A 44 10.60 10.77 3.00
CA PRO A 44 11.80 10.85 2.16
C PRO A 44 12.15 9.49 1.55
N GLY A 45 12.40 9.49 0.25
CA GLY A 45 12.73 8.27 -0.46
C GLY A 45 11.57 7.39 -0.88
N ALA A 46 10.34 7.77 -0.52
CA ALA A 46 9.17 6.99 -0.92
C ALA A 46 8.90 7.13 -2.42
N ILE A 47 8.39 6.06 -3.00
CA ILE A 47 7.89 6.07 -4.37
C ILE A 47 6.37 6.03 -4.33
N ASN A 48 5.74 6.71 -5.29
CA ASN A 48 4.28 6.78 -5.34
C ASN A 48 3.73 5.71 -6.27
N CYS A 49 2.94 4.80 -5.68
CA CYS A 49 2.24 3.77 -6.44
C CYS A 49 0.76 3.83 -6.07
N PRO A 50 0.00 4.78 -6.62
CA PRO A 50 -1.38 5.01 -6.18
C PRO A 50 -2.28 3.79 -6.42
N VAL A 51 -3.07 3.43 -5.41
CA VAL A 51 -4.11 2.42 -5.61
C VAL A 51 -5.43 3.07 -6.03
N LEU A 52 -5.55 4.39 -5.83
CA LEU A 52 -6.64 5.21 -6.38
C LEU A 52 -6.01 6.50 -6.89
N THR A 53 -6.30 6.85 -8.14
CA THR A 53 -5.86 8.14 -8.68
C THR A 53 -6.67 9.27 -8.05
N ASP A 54 -6.25 10.52 -8.26
CA ASP A 54 -6.99 11.67 -7.74
C ASP A 54 -8.43 11.67 -8.25
N ALA A 55 -8.62 11.44 -9.54
CA ALA A 55 -9.96 11.41 -10.15
C ALA A 55 -10.81 10.28 -9.58
N GLU A 56 -10.22 9.12 -9.40
CA GLU A 56 -10.92 7.96 -8.84
C GLU A 56 -11.34 8.21 -7.39
N ARG A 57 -10.48 8.85 -6.60
CA ARG A 57 -10.83 9.21 -5.22
C ARG A 57 -12.02 10.16 -5.17
N VAL A 58 -12.05 11.15 -6.05
CA VAL A 58 -13.18 12.08 -6.13
C VAL A 58 -14.45 11.34 -6.51
N GLU A 59 -14.39 10.48 -7.50
CA GLU A 59 -15.55 9.70 -7.94
C GLU A 59 -16.08 8.81 -6.82
N VAL A 60 -15.22 8.04 -6.18
CA VAL A 60 -15.62 7.12 -5.10
C VAL A 60 -16.18 7.90 -3.92
N GLY A 61 -15.56 9.01 -3.55
CA GLY A 61 -16.04 9.86 -2.47
C GLY A 61 -17.41 10.47 -2.78
N THR A 62 -17.63 10.86 -4.03
CA THR A 62 -18.92 11.38 -4.47
C THR A 62 -20.01 10.30 -4.40
N MET A 63 -19.69 9.10 -4.85
CA MET A 63 -20.63 7.97 -4.75
C MET A 63 -21.00 7.65 -3.30
N ASP A 64 -20.04 7.71 -2.39
CA ASP A 64 -20.28 7.46 -0.98
C ASP A 64 -21.27 8.46 -0.39
N ARG A 65 -21.16 9.72 -0.78
CA ARG A 65 -22.02 10.79 -0.28
C ARG A 65 -23.41 10.82 -0.97
N GLN A 66 -23.45 10.52 -2.27
CA GLN A 66 -24.65 10.75 -3.08
C GLN A 66 -25.40 9.50 -3.46
N GLN A 67 -24.79 8.34 -3.38
CA GLN A 67 -25.44 7.08 -3.74
C GLN A 67 -25.51 6.15 -2.54
N SER A 68 -24.47 5.34 -2.35
CA SER A 68 -24.41 4.44 -1.22
C SER A 68 -22.97 4.08 -0.90
N SER A 69 -22.70 3.80 0.37
CA SER A 69 -21.38 3.32 0.80
C SER A 69 -21.04 1.98 0.16
N PHE A 70 -22.05 1.14 -0.05
CA PHE A 70 -21.80 -0.15 -0.70
C PHE A 70 -21.33 0.03 -2.14
N GLU A 71 -22.01 0.88 -2.92
CA GLU A 71 -21.61 1.11 -4.31
C GLU A 71 -20.24 1.78 -4.39
N ALA A 72 -19.96 2.71 -3.48
CA ALA A 72 -18.65 3.34 -3.42
C ALA A 72 -17.56 2.31 -3.13
N ARG A 73 -17.78 1.42 -2.17
CA ARG A 73 -16.82 0.37 -1.85
C ARG A 73 -16.62 -0.59 -3.02
N ARG A 74 -17.69 -0.93 -3.72
CA ARG A 74 -17.60 -1.82 -4.89
C ARG A 74 -16.75 -1.17 -5.99
N ARG A 75 -17.05 0.08 -6.32
CA ARG A 75 -16.30 0.82 -7.36
C ARG A 75 -14.85 1.02 -6.92
N GLY A 76 -14.64 1.38 -5.66
CA GLY A 76 -13.29 1.55 -5.11
C GLY A 76 -12.48 0.27 -5.18
N ALA A 77 -13.09 -0.86 -4.84
CA ALA A 77 -12.40 -2.15 -4.91
C ALA A 77 -11.98 -2.49 -6.33
N ALA A 78 -12.81 -2.17 -7.32
CA ALA A 78 -12.46 -2.41 -8.73
C ALA A 78 -11.26 -1.56 -9.14
N TYR A 79 -11.25 -0.28 -8.78
CA TYR A 79 -10.13 0.61 -9.10
C TYR A 79 -8.86 0.18 -8.38
N VAL A 80 -8.95 -0.10 -7.09
CA VAL A 80 -7.79 -0.52 -6.29
C VAL A 80 -7.18 -1.79 -6.86
N SER A 81 -8.01 -2.77 -7.17
CA SER A 81 -7.53 -4.04 -7.74
C SER A 81 -6.85 -3.83 -9.08
N ARG A 82 -7.42 -3.00 -9.94
CA ARG A 82 -6.84 -2.70 -11.25
C ARG A 82 -5.51 -1.99 -11.12
N ASN A 83 -5.44 -1.00 -10.24
CA ASN A 83 -4.21 -0.23 -10.06
C ASN A 83 -3.10 -1.05 -9.44
N ILE A 84 -3.42 -1.90 -8.47
CA ILE A 84 -2.44 -2.80 -7.88
C ILE A 84 -1.92 -3.76 -8.96
N ALA A 85 -2.81 -4.33 -9.76
CA ALA A 85 -2.41 -5.22 -10.86
C ALA A 85 -1.43 -4.51 -11.80
N HIS A 86 -1.71 -3.26 -12.13
CA HIS A 86 -0.83 -2.47 -12.98
C HIS A 86 0.55 -2.29 -12.36
N HIS A 87 0.61 -1.97 -11.07
CA HIS A 87 1.90 -1.79 -10.38
C HIS A 87 2.70 -3.09 -10.33
N VAL A 88 2.04 -4.21 -10.05
CA VAL A 88 2.70 -5.51 -10.02
C VAL A 88 3.29 -5.85 -11.39
N GLU A 89 2.54 -5.58 -12.46
CA GLU A 89 2.98 -5.87 -13.83
C GLU A 89 4.11 -4.96 -14.31
N THR A 90 4.17 -3.72 -13.81
CA THR A 90 5.12 -2.73 -14.33
C THR A 90 6.24 -2.44 -13.33
N GLN A 91 5.94 -1.81 -12.21
CA GLN A 91 6.98 -1.33 -11.31
C GLN A 91 7.63 -2.42 -10.47
N PHE A 92 6.86 -3.46 -10.13
CA PHE A 92 7.38 -4.52 -9.26
C PHE A 92 7.78 -5.78 -10.03
N HIS A 93 7.67 -5.73 -11.35
CA HIS A 93 7.95 -6.87 -12.23
C HIS A 93 9.31 -7.51 -11.98
N SER A 94 10.34 -6.72 -11.75
CA SER A 94 11.71 -7.21 -11.61
C SER A 94 12.16 -7.36 -10.17
N LYS A 95 11.29 -7.16 -9.19
CA LYS A 95 11.69 -7.24 -7.79
C LYS A 95 11.98 -8.68 -7.39
N PRO A 96 13.12 -8.94 -6.71
CA PRO A 96 13.45 -10.29 -6.29
C PRO A 96 12.53 -10.77 -5.18
N LYS A 97 12.47 -12.07 -4.99
CA LYS A 97 11.65 -12.68 -3.93
C LYS A 97 11.97 -12.10 -2.55
N THR A 98 13.20 -11.66 -2.33
CA THR A 98 13.67 -11.13 -1.05
C THR A 98 13.32 -9.66 -0.82
N TRP A 99 12.66 -9.02 -1.79
CA TRP A 99 12.28 -7.62 -1.66
C TRP A 99 11.37 -7.39 -0.45
N GLN A 100 11.70 -6.39 0.35
CA GLN A 100 10.99 -6.07 1.60
C GLN A 100 10.50 -4.63 1.55
N PRO A 101 9.32 -4.38 0.96
CA PRO A 101 8.78 -3.03 0.92
C PRO A 101 7.97 -2.71 2.18
N LEU A 102 8.05 -1.45 2.61
CA LEU A 102 7.14 -0.88 3.60
C LEU A 102 6.10 -0.07 2.85
N VAL A 103 4.83 -0.39 3.07
CA VAL A 103 3.70 0.22 2.36
C VAL A 103 2.92 1.09 3.33
N TYR A 104 2.62 2.31 2.91
CA TYR A 104 1.82 3.19 3.77
C TYR A 104 0.80 4.00 2.96
N CYS A 105 -0.25 4.42 3.64
CA CYS A 105 -1.21 5.38 3.13
C CYS A 105 -1.52 6.39 4.23
N TRP A 106 -2.75 6.80 4.35
CA TRP A 106 -3.17 7.78 5.37
C TRP A 106 -4.52 7.32 5.89
N ARG A 107 -4.75 7.44 7.21
CA ARG A 107 -6.03 7.15 7.85
C ARG A 107 -6.58 5.75 7.55
N GLY A 108 -6.63 4.93 8.56
CA GLY A 108 -7.31 3.65 8.54
C GLY A 108 -6.61 2.51 7.82
N GLY A 109 -5.72 2.82 6.87
CA GLY A 109 -4.88 1.80 6.26
C GLY A 109 -5.54 0.89 5.23
N ASN A 110 -6.75 1.20 4.76
CA ASN A 110 -7.43 0.32 3.80
C ASN A 110 -6.67 0.23 2.47
N ARG A 111 -6.14 1.34 1.99
CA ARG A 111 -5.40 1.38 0.73
C ARG A 111 -4.07 0.64 0.85
N SER A 112 -3.32 0.91 1.91
CA SER A 112 -2.04 0.23 2.13
C SER A 112 -2.23 -1.24 2.47
N GLY A 113 -3.31 -1.57 3.18
CA GLY A 113 -3.64 -2.96 3.48
C GLY A 113 -3.90 -3.78 2.23
N ALA A 114 -4.63 -3.22 1.26
CA ALA A 114 -4.92 -3.90 0.01
C ALA A 114 -3.64 -4.19 -0.78
N MET A 115 -2.76 -3.19 -0.91
CA MET A 115 -1.48 -3.38 -1.60
C MET A 115 -0.63 -4.42 -0.88
N THR A 116 -0.49 -4.29 0.45
CA THR A 116 0.33 -5.21 1.24
C THR A 116 -0.16 -6.63 1.10
N HIS A 117 -1.47 -6.83 1.15
CA HIS A 117 -2.06 -8.16 1.01
C HIS A 117 -1.67 -8.81 -0.32
N ILE A 118 -1.79 -8.08 -1.42
CA ILE A 118 -1.44 -8.61 -2.74
C ILE A 118 0.06 -8.91 -2.84
N LEU A 119 0.91 -7.99 -2.38
CA LEU A 119 2.35 -8.20 -2.44
C LEU A 119 2.77 -9.43 -1.62
N ARG A 120 2.16 -9.63 -0.45
CA ARG A 120 2.43 -10.81 0.36
C ARG A 120 1.93 -12.08 -0.31
N SER A 121 0.85 -12.02 -1.05
CA SER A 121 0.34 -13.20 -1.76
C SER A 121 1.27 -13.64 -2.90
N VAL A 122 2.06 -12.71 -3.45
CA VAL A 122 3.11 -13.06 -4.42
C VAL A 122 4.27 -13.77 -3.75
N GLY A 123 4.51 -13.49 -2.48
CA GLY A 123 5.61 -14.08 -1.72
C GLY A 123 6.62 -13.07 -1.21
N TRP A 124 6.44 -11.78 -1.53
CA TRP A 124 7.30 -10.73 -1.01
C TRP A 124 7.01 -10.48 0.47
N GLN A 125 8.02 -10.04 1.20
CA GLN A 125 7.89 -9.74 2.62
C GLN A 125 7.47 -8.28 2.81
N ALA A 126 6.32 -7.94 2.29
CA ALA A 126 5.74 -6.61 2.41
C ALA A 126 5.14 -6.41 3.79
N ARG A 127 5.25 -5.21 4.32
CA ARG A 127 4.63 -4.85 5.59
C ARG A 127 3.93 -3.51 5.46
N GLN A 128 2.83 -3.38 6.17
CA GLN A 128 2.01 -2.19 6.19
C GLN A 128 2.31 -1.37 7.43
N LEU A 129 2.50 -0.06 7.26
CA LEU A 129 2.62 0.84 8.40
C LEU A 129 1.28 0.92 9.13
N GLU A 130 1.30 0.75 10.46
CA GLU A 130 0.10 0.79 11.29
C GLU A 130 -0.57 2.15 11.19
N GLY A 131 -1.89 2.13 11.02
CA GLY A 131 -2.69 3.35 10.88
C GLY A 131 -2.71 3.91 9.47
N GLY A 132 -2.04 3.26 8.57
CA GLY A 132 -1.96 3.71 7.18
C GLY A 132 -0.59 4.29 6.81
#